data_da9363781745882251687546ec299590
#
_entry.id   da9363781745882251687546ec299590
#
_cell.length_a   1.000
_cell.length_b   1.000
_cell.length_c   1.000
_cell.angle_alpha   90.00
_cell.angle_beta   90.00
_cell.angle_gamma   90.00
#
_symmetry.space_group_name_H-M   'P 1'
#
loop_
_entity.id
_entity.type
_entity.pdbx_description
1 polymer ?
#
loop_
_entity_poly.entity_id
_entity_poly.type
_entity_poly.pdbx_seq_one_letter_code
_entity_poly.pdbx_strand_id
1 'polypeptide(L)'
;DYPFITVTAGTGTGKFAQMATITMLEVRRKGQGKKDHKKPVLFPKIVFLYDENLHGPGKPLEDVFEAGVECSAKTMYPDWLSLTGKGYVASMYKQYGKIVSPMGCRAFLSPWYERGGMHPADDKDQPVFVGRFNIGAVSLHLPMILAKARKESRDFYEVLDYYLELIRQLHIRTYAYLGEMRASTNPLAYCEGGFLGGHLKLTDKIKPLLKSATASFGITALNELQELYNGKSLVEDGAFAVEVLEHINQKISEYKEEDGNLYAIYGTPAENLCGLQVKQFRKKYGIIEGVSDREYVSNSFHCHVTEDITPIQKQDLENRFWDLSNGGKIQYVKYPISYNRE
;
A
#
# COMPACT_ATOMS: atom_id res chain seq x y z
N ASP A 1 -1.86 19.18 0.76
CA ASP A 1 -2.79 18.26 0.13
C ASP A 1 -3.49 17.40 1.19
N TYR A 2 -4.20 18.04 2.07
CA TYR A 2 -5.02 17.41 3.09
C TYR A 2 -6.48 17.79 2.87
N PRO A 3 -7.41 16.84 2.97
CA PRO A 3 -7.17 15.41 3.14
C PRO A 3 -6.74 14.70 1.85
N PHE A 4 -6.03 13.58 1.97
CA PHE A 4 -5.73 12.66 0.88
C PHE A 4 -7.01 11.96 0.45
N ILE A 5 -7.55 12.35 -0.70
CA ILE A 5 -8.79 11.78 -1.23
C ILE A 5 -8.44 10.83 -2.37
N THR A 6 -9.03 9.64 -2.35
CA THR A 6 -8.96 8.66 -3.42
C THR A 6 -10.35 8.44 -4.00
N VAL A 7 -10.48 8.50 -5.31
CA VAL A 7 -11.70 8.14 -6.06
C VAL A 7 -11.42 6.84 -6.79
N THR A 8 -12.30 5.87 -6.59
CA THR A 8 -12.19 4.54 -7.21
C THR A 8 -13.33 4.37 -8.20
N ALA A 9 -13.02 4.04 -9.46
CA ALA A 9 -13.98 3.88 -10.55
C ALA A 9 -13.47 2.86 -11.58
N GLY A 10 -14.32 2.45 -12.51
CA GLY A 10 -13.93 1.60 -13.64
C GLY A 10 -14.92 0.49 -13.97
N THR A 11 -15.60 -0.11 -12.99
CA THR A 11 -16.46 -1.30 -13.20
C THR A 11 -17.95 -1.02 -13.43
N GLY A 12 -18.35 0.25 -13.40
CA GLY A 12 -19.75 0.61 -13.60
C GLY A 12 -20.21 0.43 -15.05
N THR A 13 -21.15 -0.51 -15.30
CA THR A 13 -21.66 -0.83 -16.64
C THR A 13 -22.79 0.06 -17.10
N GLY A 14 -23.43 0.81 -16.20
CA GLY A 14 -24.49 1.75 -16.55
C GLY A 14 -23.97 2.93 -17.36
N LYS A 15 -24.74 3.46 -18.31
CA LYS A 15 -24.39 4.58 -19.20
C LYS A 15 -23.81 5.79 -18.45
N PHE A 16 -24.43 6.19 -17.35
CA PHE A 16 -23.97 7.35 -16.58
C PHE A 16 -22.67 7.05 -15.82
N ALA A 17 -22.47 5.82 -15.34
CA ALA A 17 -21.24 5.42 -14.67
C ALA A 17 -20.05 5.42 -15.64
N GLN A 18 -20.25 4.90 -16.85
CA GLN A 18 -19.24 4.95 -17.91
C GLN A 18 -18.90 6.39 -18.27
N MET A 19 -19.92 7.23 -18.53
CA MET A 19 -19.75 8.63 -18.89
C MET A 19 -19.00 9.40 -17.80
N ALA A 20 -19.34 9.18 -16.52
CA ALA A 20 -18.65 9.83 -15.39
C ALA A 20 -17.17 9.40 -15.32
N THR A 21 -16.88 8.10 -15.46
CA THR A 21 -15.52 7.57 -15.43
C THR A 21 -14.68 8.12 -16.59
N ILE A 22 -15.20 8.06 -17.82
CA ILE A 22 -14.51 8.60 -19.01
C ILE A 22 -14.25 10.10 -18.84
N THR A 23 -15.26 10.88 -18.44
CA THR A 23 -15.11 12.34 -18.24
C THR A 23 -14.03 12.65 -17.19
N MET A 24 -14.01 11.92 -16.08
CA MET A 24 -12.99 12.11 -15.03
C MET A 24 -11.57 11.85 -15.57
N LEU A 25 -11.38 10.77 -16.33
CA LEU A 25 -10.10 10.41 -16.95
C LEU A 25 -9.67 11.44 -18.00
N GLU A 26 -10.60 11.89 -18.85
CA GLU A 26 -10.32 12.92 -19.85
C GLU A 26 -9.94 14.27 -19.22
N VAL A 27 -10.65 14.70 -18.19
CA VAL A 27 -10.33 15.95 -17.47
C VAL A 27 -8.94 15.84 -16.84
N ARG A 28 -8.60 14.70 -16.26
CA ARG A 28 -7.27 14.41 -15.74
C ARG A 28 -6.21 14.51 -16.83
N ARG A 29 -6.44 13.85 -17.97
CA ARG A 29 -5.54 13.86 -19.13
C ARG A 29 -5.32 15.26 -19.69
N LYS A 30 -6.37 16.07 -19.75
CA LYS A 30 -6.32 17.47 -20.27
C LYS A 30 -5.62 18.43 -19.29
N GLY A 31 -5.56 18.12 -18.01
CA GLY A 31 -5.05 19.01 -16.98
C GLY A 31 -5.98 20.19 -16.69
N GLN A 32 -5.65 20.98 -15.67
CA GLN A 32 -6.44 22.16 -15.24
C GLN A 32 -5.62 23.44 -15.36
N GLY A 33 -6.31 24.56 -15.58
CA GLY A 33 -5.73 25.88 -15.72
C GLY A 33 -6.22 26.64 -16.95
N LYS A 34 -5.60 27.78 -17.25
CA LYS A 34 -5.90 28.57 -18.43
C LYS A 34 -5.56 27.79 -19.69
N LYS A 35 -6.22 28.14 -20.81
CA LYS A 35 -6.15 27.41 -22.10
C LYS A 35 -4.71 27.02 -22.50
N ASP A 36 -3.76 27.94 -22.36
CA ASP A 36 -2.38 27.73 -22.78
C ASP A 36 -1.40 27.45 -21.63
N HIS A 37 -1.91 27.30 -20.40
CA HIS A 37 -1.15 27.04 -19.18
C HIS A 37 -1.80 25.97 -18.29
N LYS A 38 -2.12 24.83 -18.91
CA LYS A 38 -2.69 23.71 -18.17
C LYS A 38 -1.60 22.96 -17.39
N LYS A 39 -1.90 22.63 -16.13
CA LYS A 39 -1.04 21.86 -15.26
C LYS A 39 -1.67 20.50 -14.96
N PRO A 40 -0.85 19.45 -14.77
CA PRO A 40 -1.35 18.17 -14.30
C PRO A 40 -2.07 18.31 -12.95
N VAL A 41 -3.15 17.58 -12.78
CA VAL A 41 -3.89 17.51 -11.51
C VAL A 41 -3.50 16.23 -10.80
N LEU A 42 -2.98 16.33 -9.58
CA LEU A 42 -2.51 15.19 -8.81
C LEU A 42 -3.58 14.61 -7.88
N PHE A 43 -4.53 15.43 -7.44
CA PHE A 43 -5.59 15.06 -6.51
C PHE A 43 -6.97 15.40 -7.06
N PRO A 44 -8.02 14.61 -6.70
CA PRO A 44 -7.95 13.36 -5.93
C PRO A 44 -7.12 12.30 -6.63
N LYS A 45 -6.55 11.34 -5.90
CA LYS A 45 -6.00 10.12 -6.49
C LYS A 45 -7.12 9.37 -7.21
N ILE A 46 -6.84 8.86 -8.41
CA ILE A 46 -7.78 8.03 -9.16
C ILE A 46 -7.24 6.61 -9.18
N VAL A 47 -8.06 5.66 -8.73
CA VAL A 47 -7.81 4.23 -8.84
C VAL A 47 -8.78 3.65 -9.85
N PHE A 48 -8.24 3.08 -10.93
CA PHE A 48 -9.01 2.39 -11.95
C PHE A 48 -9.13 0.90 -11.59
N LEU A 49 -10.36 0.46 -11.40
CA LEU A 49 -10.68 -0.94 -11.14
C LEU A 49 -10.66 -1.71 -12.46
N TYR A 50 -9.68 -2.57 -12.63
CA TYR A 50 -9.54 -3.42 -13.80
C TYR A 50 -10.12 -4.82 -13.56
N ASP A 51 -11.03 -5.24 -14.40
CA ASP A 51 -11.57 -6.59 -14.46
C ASP A 51 -11.44 -7.11 -15.91
N GLU A 52 -10.72 -8.19 -16.11
CA GLU A 52 -10.44 -8.77 -17.43
C GLU A 52 -11.71 -9.21 -18.19
N ASN A 53 -12.83 -9.41 -17.49
CA ASN A 53 -14.11 -9.75 -18.09
C ASN A 53 -14.86 -8.52 -18.60
N LEU A 54 -14.52 -7.33 -18.11
CA LEU A 54 -15.20 -6.07 -18.46
C LEU A 54 -14.36 -5.19 -19.39
N HIS A 55 -13.02 -5.25 -19.29
CA HIS A 55 -12.09 -4.32 -19.92
C HIS A 55 -11.22 -4.98 -20.98
N GLY A 56 -10.95 -4.26 -22.05
CA GLY A 56 -10.13 -4.69 -23.18
C GLY A 56 -10.93 -4.79 -24.48
N PRO A 57 -10.29 -5.15 -25.58
CA PRO A 57 -10.91 -5.24 -26.90
C PRO A 57 -12.13 -6.19 -26.91
N GLY A 58 -13.25 -5.70 -27.43
CA GLY A 58 -14.51 -6.45 -27.52
C GLY A 58 -15.24 -6.68 -26.19
N LYS A 59 -14.81 -6.04 -25.10
CA LYS A 59 -15.43 -6.17 -23.77
C LYS A 59 -16.47 -5.05 -23.53
N PRO A 60 -17.40 -5.25 -22.57
CA PRO A 60 -18.48 -4.28 -22.30
C PRO A 60 -18.03 -2.86 -21.95
N LEU A 61 -16.84 -2.70 -21.40
CA LEU A 61 -16.25 -1.41 -20.96
C LEU A 61 -14.97 -1.07 -21.73
N GLU A 62 -14.91 -1.45 -23.02
CA GLU A 62 -13.76 -1.14 -23.89
C GLU A 62 -13.45 0.37 -23.91
N ASP A 63 -14.45 1.23 -24.16
CA ASP A 63 -14.26 2.70 -24.20
C ASP A 63 -13.73 3.25 -22.88
N VAL A 64 -14.18 2.69 -21.74
CA VAL A 64 -13.70 3.09 -20.40
C VAL A 64 -12.25 2.67 -20.21
N PHE A 65 -11.89 1.47 -20.69
CA PHE A 65 -10.51 0.97 -20.63
C PHE A 65 -9.59 1.81 -21.50
N GLU A 66 -9.96 2.12 -22.73
CA GLU A 66 -9.18 2.97 -23.63
C GLU A 66 -8.93 4.36 -23.04
N ALA A 67 -9.97 5.00 -22.48
CA ALA A 67 -9.83 6.28 -21.79
C ALA A 67 -8.83 6.20 -20.62
N GLY A 68 -8.81 5.08 -19.89
CA GLY A 68 -7.85 4.80 -18.81
C GLY A 68 -6.42 4.69 -19.33
N VAL A 69 -6.21 3.92 -20.39
CA VAL A 69 -4.89 3.72 -21.03
C VAL A 69 -4.36 5.04 -21.59
N GLU A 70 -5.17 5.80 -22.31
CA GLU A 70 -4.79 7.12 -22.83
C GLU A 70 -4.42 8.11 -21.72
N CYS A 71 -5.16 8.09 -20.62
CA CYS A 71 -4.86 8.91 -19.46
C CYS A 71 -3.52 8.51 -18.85
N SER A 72 -3.26 7.23 -18.67
CA SER A 72 -2.02 6.69 -18.12
C SER A 72 -0.81 7.04 -18.99
N ALA A 73 -0.93 6.86 -20.31
CA ALA A 73 0.13 7.18 -21.27
C ALA A 73 0.59 8.65 -21.19
N LYS A 74 -0.31 9.57 -20.86
CA LYS A 74 -0.01 11.00 -20.77
C LYS A 74 0.37 11.50 -19.38
N THR A 75 -0.21 10.93 -18.32
CA THR A 75 -0.14 11.51 -16.99
C THR A 75 0.43 10.55 -15.93
N MET A 76 0.70 9.30 -16.28
CA MET A 76 1.04 8.20 -15.37
C MET A 76 -0.07 7.88 -14.34
N TYR A 77 -1.29 8.30 -14.57
CA TYR A 77 -2.51 8.05 -13.79
C TYR A 77 -3.64 7.61 -14.73
N PRO A 78 -4.62 6.86 -14.24
CA PRO A 78 -4.89 6.42 -12.87
C PRO A 78 -3.93 5.34 -12.37
N ASP A 79 -3.93 5.09 -11.05
CA ASP A 79 -3.36 3.87 -10.50
C ASP A 79 -4.30 2.70 -10.83
N TRP A 80 -3.75 1.61 -11.33
CA TRP A 80 -4.53 0.44 -11.76
C TRP A 80 -4.62 -0.59 -10.64
N LEU A 81 -5.85 -1.02 -10.32
CA LEU A 81 -6.11 -2.08 -9.36
C LEU A 81 -6.78 -3.27 -10.07
N SER A 82 -6.05 -4.37 -10.23
CA SER A 82 -6.63 -5.57 -10.81
C SER A 82 -7.54 -6.27 -9.81
N LEU A 83 -8.78 -6.51 -10.22
CA LEU A 83 -9.79 -7.28 -9.48
C LEU A 83 -9.77 -8.76 -9.88
N THR A 84 -9.03 -9.11 -10.93
CA THR A 84 -8.90 -10.46 -11.47
C THR A 84 -7.44 -10.91 -11.43
N GLY A 85 -7.20 -12.21 -11.54
CA GLY A 85 -5.87 -12.80 -11.42
C GLY A 85 -5.61 -13.42 -10.05
N LYS A 86 -4.39 -13.23 -9.52
CA LYS A 86 -3.93 -13.79 -8.25
C LYS A 86 -3.79 -12.69 -7.18
N GLY A 87 -3.75 -13.09 -5.92
CA GLY A 87 -3.47 -12.24 -4.78
C GLY A 87 -4.70 -11.85 -3.97
N TYR A 88 -4.45 -11.10 -2.90
CA TYR A 88 -5.44 -10.75 -1.87
C TYR A 88 -6.68 -10.01 -2.44
N VAL A 89 -6.47 -8.98 -3.25
CA VAL A 89 -7.56 -8.18 -3.83
C VAL A 89 -8.46 -9.03 -4.72
N ALA A 90 -7.84 -9.81 -5.63
CA ALA A 90 -8.57 -10.69 -6.55
C ALA A 90 -9.32 -11.81 -5.80
N SER A 91 -8.73 -12.36 -4.76
CA SER A 91 -9.36 -13.39 -3.92
C SER A 91 -10.60 -12.86 -3.20
N MET A 92 -10.54 -11.66 -2.61
CA MET A 92 -11.68 -11.01 -1.96
C MET A 92 -12.79 -10.68 -2.95
N TYR A 93 -12.44 -10.19 -4.13
CA TYR A 93 -13.40 -9.90 -5.18
C TYR A 93 -14.09 -11.16 -5.71
N LYS A 94 -13.31 -12.21 -5.99
CA LYS A 94 -13.83 -13.49 -6.47
C LYS A 94 -14.75 -14.18 -5.45
N GLN A 95 -14.36 -14.18 -4.18
CA GLN A 95 -15.08 -14.91 -3.12
C GLN A 95 -16.32 -14.17 -2.63
N TYR A 96 -16.22 -12.85 -2.45
CA TYR A 96 -17.24 -12.05 -1.79
C TYR A 96 -17.85 -10.94 -2.66
N GLY A 97 -17.34 -10.70 -3.87
CA GLY A 97 -17.70 -9.52 -4.66
C GLY A 97 -17.28 -8.19 -4.02
N LYS A 98 -16.37 -8.23 -3.06
CA LYS A 98 -15.92 -7.04 -2.31
C LYS A 98 -14.62 -6.49 -2.87
N ILE A 99 -14.54 -5.17 -2.98
CA ILE A 99 -13.37 -4.48 -3.50
C ILE A 99 -12.52 -3.98 -2.33
N VAL A 100 -11.26 -4.45 -2.27
CA VAL A 100 -10.24 -3.91 -1.36
C VAL A 100 -9.55 -2.76 -2.09
N SER A 101 -10.12 -1.55 -1.98
CA SER A 101 -9.52 -0.36 -2.57
C SER A 101 -8.38 0.18 -1.72
N PRO A 102 -7.26 0.62 -2.32
CA PRO A 102 -6.20 1.26 -1.58
C PRO A 102 -6.65 2.62 -1.03
N MET A 103 -6.20 2.93 0.18
CA MET A 103 -6.33 4.26 0.77
C MET A 103 -5.09 5.09 0.46
N GLY A 104 -5.30 6.34 0.08
CA GLY A 104 -4.21 7.20 -0.38
C GLY A 104 -3.51 6.58 -1.60
N CYS A 105 -2.24 6.18 -1.45
CA CYS A 105 -1.48 5.61 -2.55
C CYS A 105 -1.56 4.09 -2.63
N ARG A 106 -1.49 3.38 -1.49
CA ARG A 106 -1.26 1.93 -1.50
C ARG A 106 -1.65 1.18 -0.23
N ALA A 107 -2.21 1.82 0.78
CA ALA A 107 -2.56 1.14 2.03
C ALA A 107 -3.84 0.31 1.86
N PHE A 108 -3.77 -0.96 2.20
CA PHE A 108 -4.91 -1.87 2.22
C PHE A 108 -5.35 -2.15 3.66
N LEU A 109 -6.67 -2.33 3.83
CA LEU A 109 -7.24 -2.79 5.09
C LEU A 109 -7.13 -4.30 5.20
N SER A 110 -6.75 -4.80 6.39
CA SER A 110 -6.87 -6.21 6.71
C SER A 110 -8.33 -6.65 6.69
N PRO A 111 -8.65 -7.93 6.41
CA PRO A 111 -10.01 -8.43 6.53
C PRO A 111 -10.60 -8.17 7.91
N TRP A 112 -11.88 -7.77 7.94
CA TRP A 112 -12.72 -7.63 9.12
C TRP A 112 -14.12 -8.05 8.74
N TYR A 113 -14.70 -8.96 9.48
CA TYR A 113 -15.99 -9.58 9.16
C TYR A 113 -17.11 -8.99 10.01
N GLU A 114 -18.31 -8.89 9.44
CA GLU A 114 -19.47 -8.23 10.06
C GLU A 114 -19.82 -8.85 11.42
N ARG A 115 -19.77 -10.17 11.53
CA ARG A 115 -20.16 -10.91 12.75
C ARG A 115 -18.97 -11.41 13.56
N GLY A 116 -17.96 -11.94 12.91
CA GLY A 116 -16.83 -12.57 13.57
C GLY A 116 -15.64 -11.64 13.85
N GLY A 117 -15.64 -10.42 13.30
CA GLY A 117 -14.54 -9.49 13.50
C GLY A 117 -13.28 -9.89 12.74
N MET A 118 -12.20 -10.16 13.42
CA MET A 118 -10.91 -10.52 12.80
C MET A 118 -10.96 -11.85 12.03
N HIS A 119 -11.75 -12.80 12.51
CA HIS A 119 -12.01 -14.06 11.84
C HIS A 119 -13.49 -14.19 11.46
N PRO A 120 -13.83 -14.84 10.34
CA PRO A 120 -15.23 -15.03 9.99
C PRO A 120 -15.93 -15.94 11.01
N ALA A 121 -17.16 -15.60 11.40
CA ALA A 121 -17.97 -16.42 12.30
C ALA A 121 -18.40 -17.75 11.63
N ASP A 122 -18.64 -17.72 10.34
CA ASP A 122 -18.96 -18.86 9.47
C ASP A 122 -18.71 -18.50 7.99
N ASP A 123 -18.97 -19.46 7.09
CA ASP A 123 -18.75 -19.29 5.64
C ASP A 123 -19.65 -18.24 4.98
N LYS A 124 -20.68 -17.76 5.68
CA LYS A 124 -21.59 -16.70 5.19
C LYS A 124 -21.23 -15.32 5.71
N ASP A 125 -20.26 -15.23 6.63
CA ASP A 125 -19.83 -13.96 7.18
C ASP A 125 -19.12 -13.11 6.11
N GLN A 126 -19.45 -11.83 6.05
CA GLN A 126 -18.99 -10.96 4.97
C GLN A 126 -17.88 -10.02 5.45
N PRO A 127 -16.79 -9.90 4.69
CA PRO A 127 -15.77 -8.90 5.01
C PRO A 127 -16.26 -7.49 4.70
N VAL A 128 -15.91 -6.55 5.56
CA VAL A 128 -16.24 -5.13 5.45
C VAL A 128 -14.98 -4.34 5.13
N PHE A 129 -14.98 -3.61 4.03
CA PHE A 129 -13.86 -2.73 3.64
C PHE A 129 -14.24 -1.25 3.60
N VAL A 130 -15.54 -0.94 3.55
CA VAL A 130 -16.06 0.42 3.52
C VAL A 130 -16.28 0.95 4.94
N GLY A 131 -16.00 2.24 5.14
CA GLY A 131 -16.20 2.90 6.44
C GLY A 131 -15.16 2.50 7.51
N ARG A 132 -14.02 1.97 7.10
CA ARG A 132 -12.90 1.60 7.98
C ARG A 132 -11.67 2.45 7.66
N PHE A 133 -10.66 2.41 8.50
CA PHE A 133 -9.47 3.25 8.33
C PHE A 133 -8.19 2.55 8.82
N ASN A 134 -7.05 3.10 8.42
CA ASN A 134 -5.73 2.72 8.91
C ASN A 134 -5.28 3.78 9.92
N ILE A 135 -4.77 3.34 11.08
CA ILE A 135 -4.32 4.28 12.15
C ILE A 135 -2.91 4.81 11.91
N GLY A 136 -2.19 4.28 10.94
CA GLY A 136 -0.85 4.72 10.59
C GLY A 136 0.12 3.59 10.30
N ALA A 137 1.29 3.96 9.80
CA ALA A 137 2.39 3.05 9.49
C ALA A 137 3.67 3.49 10.19
N VAL A 138 4.40 2.52 10.75
CA VAL A 138 5.75 2.73 11.27
C VAL A 138 6.69 1.85 10.45
N SER A 139 7.72 2.47 9.85
CA SER A 139 8.54 1.81 8.85
C SER A 139 9.90 1.39 9.39
N LEU A 140 10.25 0.13 9.15
CA LEU A 140 11.57 -0.43 9.38
C LEU A 140 12.52 -0.02 8.25
N HIS A 141 13.71 0.43 8.60
CA HIS A 141 14.84 0.56 7.69
C HIS A 141 15.68 -0.72 7.79
N LEU A 142 15.37 -1.69 6.94
CA LEU A 142 15.89 -3.06 7.06
C LEU A 142 17.42 -3.17 7.04
N PRO A 143 18.17 -2.46 6.15
CA PRO A 143 19.65 -2.52 6.18
C PRO A 143 20.23 -2.02 7.50
N MET A 144 19.58 -1.02 8.14
CA MET A 144 20.04 -0.48 9.44
C MET A 144 19.97 -1.54 10.53
N ILE A 145 18.98 -2.43 10.48
CA ILE A 145 18.80 -3.54 11.42
C ILE A 145 19.90 -4.58 11.23
N LEU A 146 20.18 -4.96 9.97
CA LEU A 146 21.25 -5.92 9.66
C LEU A 146 22.65 -5.35 10.05
N ALA A 147 22.91 -4.09 9.71
CA ALA A 147 24.15 -3.44 10.09
C ALA A 147 24.34 -3.36 11.61
N LYS A 148 23.23 -3.13 12.35
CA LYS A 148 23.25 -3.16 13.82
C LYS A 148 23.56 -4.55 14.35
N ALA A 149 22.90 -5.57 13.85
CA ALA A 149 23.11 -6.96 14.25
C ALA A 149 24.58 -7.38 14.06
N ARG A 150 25.15 -7.08 12.88
CA ARG A 150 26.57 -7.34 12.58
C ARG A 150 27.53 -6.59 13.54
N LYS A 151 27.27 -5.31 13.77
CA LYS A 151 28.11 -4.50 14.66
C LYS A 151 28.10 -4.99 16.11
N GLU A 152 26.96 -5.51 16.55
CA GLU A 152 26.76 -6.01 17.93
C GLU A 152 27.05 -7.52 18.07
N SER A 153 27.42 -8.18 16.96
CA SER A 153 27.62 -9.65 16.91
C SER A 153 26.41 -10.42 17.43
N ARG A 154 25.21 -9.94 17.06
CA ARG A 154 23.93 -10.53 17.42
C ARG A 154 23.28 -11.19 16.20
N ASP A 155 22.38 -12.13 16.45
CA ASP A 155 21.52 -12.66 15.40
C ASP A 155 20.64 -11.58 14.79
N PHE A 156 20.46 -11.63 13.46
CA PHE A 156 19.68 -10.63 12.74
C PHE A 156 18.19 -10.67 13.15
N TYR A 157 17.64 -11.86 13.28
CA TYR A 157 16.21 -12.02 13.62
C TYR A 157 15.92 -11.61 15.05
N GLU A 158 16.84 -11.82 15.99
CA GLU A 158 16.70 -11.26 17.34
C GLU A 158 16.61 -9.72 17.33
N VAL A 159 17.43 -9.05 16.52
CA VAL A 159 17.40 -7.58 16.41
C VAL A 159 16.15 -7.12 15.65
N LEU A 160 15.74 -7.84 14.63
CA LEU A 160 14.51 -7.55 13.89
C LEU A 160 13.28 -7.69 14.79
N ASP A 161 13.17 -8.78 15.54
CA ASP A 161 12.06 -9.03 16.47
C ASP A 161 11.98 -7.96 17.57
N TYR A 162 13.11 -7.49 18.07
CA TYR A 162 13.15 -6.36 19.00
C TYR A 162 12.49 -5.11 18.41
N TYR A 163 12.79 -4.76 17.14
CA TYR A 163 12.18 -3.60 16.51
C TYR A 163 10.72 -3.85 16.12
N LEU A 164 10.34 -5.05 15.75
CA LEU A 164 8.94 -5.42 15.51
C LEU A 164 8.12 -5.24 16.79
N GLU A 165 8.64 -5.70 17.94
CA GLU A 165 7.99 -5.51 19.23
C GLU A 165 7.87 -4.03 19.62
N LEU A 166 8.88 -3.21 19.35
CA LEU A 166 8.78 -1.76 19.57
C LEU A 166 7.67 -1.11 18.74
N ILE A 167 7.53 -1.50 17.47
CA ILE A 167 6.44 -1.02 16.61
C ILE A 167 5.10 -1.50 17.13
N ARG A 168 4.99 -2.76 17.54
CA ARG A 168 3.78 -3.31 18.17
C ARG A 168 3.36 -2.48 19.37
N GLN A 169 4.28 -2.22 20.31
CA GLN A 169 4.01 -1.41 21.49
C GLN A 169 3.58 0.03 21.14
N LEU A 170 4.17 0.61 20.11
CA LEU A 170 3.76 1.92 19.63
C LEU A 170 2.33 1.88 19.06
N HIS A 171 1.98 0.86 18.28
CA HIS A 171 0.63 0.68 17.78
C HIS A 171 -0.37 0.48 18.91
N ILE A 172 -0.09 -0.37 19.90
CA ILE A 172 -0.95 -0.57 21.07
C ILE A 172 -1.22 0.77 21.80
N ARG A 173 -0.16 1.57 22.02
CA ARG A 173 -0.31 2.91 22.61
C ARG A 173 -1.15 3.85 21.74
N THR A 174 -0.98 3.78 20.43
CA THR A 174 -1.76 4.57 19.48
C THR A 174 -3.24 4.20 19.53
N TYR A 175 -3.56 2.90 19.54
CA TYR A 175 -4.94 2.43 19.73
C TYR A 175 -5.53 2.91 21.04
N ALA A 176 -4.78 2.81 22.13
CA ALA A 176 -5.22 3.26 23.44
C ALA A 176 -5.49 4.78 23.46
N TYR A 177 -4.54 5.57 22.95
CA TYR A 177 -4.67 7.04 22.87
C TYR A 177 -5.87 7.48 22.01
N LEU A 178 -5.98 6.94 20.79
CA LEU A 178 -7.09 7.27 19.91
C LEU A 178 -8.41 6.81 20.49
N GLY A 179 -8.45 5.66 21.17
CA GLY A 179 -9.66 5.13 21.80
C GLY A 179 -10.26 6.03 22.88
N GLU A 180 -9.47 6.90 23.48
CA GLU A 180 -9.93 7.88 24.48
C GLU A 180 -10.49 9.15 23.85
N MET A 181 -10.27 9.38 22.55
CA MET A 181 -10.81 10.55 21.86
C MET A 181 -12.34 10.47 21.77
N ARG A 182 -12.98 11.63 21.87
CA ARG A 182 -14.44 11.74 21.72
C ARG A 182 -14.83 11.89 20.24
N ALA A 183 -15.99 11.41 19.88
CA ALA A 183 -16.54 11.55 18.53
C ALA A 183 -16.72 13.01 18.10
N SER A 184 -16.85 13.94 19.07
CA SER A 184 -16.86 15.39 18.81
C SER A 184 -15.58 15.94 18.15
N THR A 185 -14.48 15.20 18.14
CA THR A 185 -13.24 15.62 17.43
C THR A 185 -13.40 15.61 15.92
N ASN A 186 -14.27 14.73 15.39
CA ASN A 186 -14.64 14.70 13.98
C ASN A 186 -16.07 14.14 13.84
N PRO A 187 -17.10 14.97 14.05
CA PRO A 187 -18.50 14.52 14.01
C PRO A 187 -18.88 13.91 12.66
N LEU A 188 -18.40 14.48 11.57
CA LEU A 188 -18.71 14.00 10.23
C LEU A 188 -18.25 12.53 10.03
N ALA A 189 -17.07 12.19 10.55
CA ALA A 189 -16.53 10.84 10.43
C ALA A 189 -17.18 9.85 11.42
N TYR A 190 -17.47 10.28 12.65
CA TYR A 190 -17.83 9.36 13.71
C TYR A 190 -19.34 9.36 14.08
N CYS A 191 -20.06 10.43 13.75
CA CYS A 191 -21.48 10.56 14.08
C CYS A 191 -22.40 10.56 12.86
N GLU A 192 -21.95 11.07 11.72
CA GLU A 192 -22.77 11.39 10.54
C GLU A 192 -22.57 10.42 9.36
N GLY A 193 -22.19 9.17 9.62
CA GLY A 193 -22.16 8.13 8.60
C GLY A 193 -20.79 7.84 7.96
N GLY A 194 -19.71 8.47 8.40
CA GLY A 194 -18.37 8.25 7.85
C GLY A 194 -17.82 6.86 8.17
N PHE A 195 -17.34 6.63 9.39
CA PHE A 195 -16.76 5.36 9.78
C PHE A 195 -17.82 4.41 10.38
N LEU A 196 -17.91 3.21 9.79
CA LEU A 196 -18.87 2.16 10.16
C LEU A 196 -20.31 2.68 10.35
N GLY A 197 -20.70 3.63 9.49
CA GLY A 197 -22.03 4.23 9.50
C GLY A 197 -22.22 5.40 10.47
N GLY A 198 -21.20 5.79 11.25
CA GLY A 198 -21.20 7.01 12.06
C GLY A 198 -22.35 7.09 13.07
N HIS A 199 -22.43 6.15 13.99
CA HIS A 199 -23.55 6.07 14.94
C HIS A 199 -23.21 6.54 16.36
N LEU A 200 -22.02 7.10 16.56
CA LEU A 200 -21.60 7.58 17.87
C LEU A 200 -22.28 8.93 18.20
N LYS A 201 -22.54 9.14 19.48
CA LYS A 201 -22.89 10.47 20.00
C LYS A 201 -21.62 11.31 20.15
N LEU A 202 -21.74 12.62 20.08
CA LEU A 202 -20.60 13.55 20.24
C LEU A 202 -19.75 13.31 21.50
N THR A 203 -20.38 12.82 22.55
CA THR A 203 -19.74 12.53 23.84
C THR A 203 -19.09 11.16 23.93
N ASP A 204 -19.42 10.25 23.01
CA ASP A 204 -18.90 8.88 23.03
C ASP A 204 -17.42 8.85 22.65
N LYS A 205 -16.70 7.85 23.16
CA LYS A 205 -15.34 7.55 22.76
C LYS A 205 -15.34 6.77 21.44
N ILE A 206 -14.34 7.00 20.58
CA ILE A 206 -14.24 6.32 19.29
C ILE A 206 -13.69 4.89 19.40
N LYS A 207 -13.32 4.43 20.60
CA LYS A 207 -12.75 3.10 20.86
C LYS A 207 -13.47 1.94 20.14
N PRO A 208 -14.82 1.88 20.07
CA PRO A 208 -15.49 0.78 19.36
C PRO A 208 -15.15 0.69 17.87
N LEU A 209 -14.89 1.82 17.21
CA LEU A 209 -14.53 1.87 15.78
C LEU A 209 -13.12 1.35 15.51
N LEU A 210 -12.23 1.44 16.50
CA LEU A 210 -10.82 1.04 16.35
C LEU A 210 -10.63 -0.46 16.21
N LYS A 211 -11.61 -1.28 16.62
CA LYS A 211 -11.56 -2.74 16.46
C LYS A 211 -11.41 -3.18 15.01
N SER A 212 -11.94 -2.41 14.08
CA SER A 212 -11.85 -2.68 12.65
C SER A 212 -10.73 -1.91 11.95
N ALA A 213 -10.00 -1.04 12.66
CA ALA A 213 -8.89 -0.28 12.10
C ALA A 213 -7.65 -1.16 11.93
N THR A 214 -6.87 -0.87 10.89
CA THR A 214 -5.59 -1.56 10.63
C THR A 214 -4.43 -0.68 11.05
N ALA A 215 -3.40 -1.24 11.66
CA ALA A 215 -2.10 -0.62 11.89
C ALA A 215 -1.05 -1.29 11.01
N SER A 216 -0.14 -0.51 10.42
CA SER A 216 0.78 -1.03 9.42
C SER A 216 2.22 -1.06 9.92
N PHE A 217 2.88 -2.20 9.71
CA PHE A 217 4.31 -2.39 9.84
C PHE A 217 4.93 -2.12 8.48
N GLY A 218 5.53 -0.95 8.31
CA GLY A 218 6.12 -0.53 7.05
C GLY A 218 7.50 -1.15 6.83
N ILE A 219 7.84 -1.37 5.57
CA ILE A 219 9.19 -1.80 5.16
C ILE A 219 9.79 -0.82 4.17
N THR A 220 11.10 -0.62 4.24
CA THR A 220 11.89 0.16 3.29
C THR A 220 13.23 -0.51 3.03
N ALA A 221 13.80 -0.24 1.87
CA ALA A 221 15.15 -0.62 1.52
C ALA A 221 15.39 -2.15 1.49
N LEU A 222 14.42 -2.91 0.95
CA LEU A 222 14.55 -4.36 0.87
C LEU A 222 15.68 -4.76 -0.09
N ASN A 223 15.90 -3.99 -1.18
CA ASN A 223 17.02 -4.21 -2.09
C ASN A 223 18.35 -4.02 -1.38
N GLU A 224 18.50 -2.94 -0.63
CA GLU A 224 19.74 -2.64 0.10
C GLU A 224 19.97 -3.59 1.28
N LEU A 225 18.91 -4.20 1.83
CA LEU A 225 19.03 -5.31 2.78
C LEU A 225 19.68 -6.52 2.11
N GLN A 226 19.19 -6.89 0.92
CA GLN A 226 19.73 -8.02 0.17
C GLN A 226 21.19 -7.78 -0.23
N GLU A 227 21.50 -6.57 -0.74
CA GLU A 227 22.88 -6.19 -1.09
C GLU A 227 23.80 -6.18 0.14
N LEU A 228 23.35 -5.66 1.25
CA LEU A 228 24.12 -5.70 2.49
C LEU A 228 24.34 -7.14 2.96
N TYR A 229 23.38 -8.04 2.75
CA TYR A 229 23.48 -9.43 3.19
C TYR A 229 24.53 -10.22 2.45
N ASN A 230 24.55 -10.20 1.11
CA ASN A 230 25.41 -11.05 0.31
C ASN A 230 26.04 -10.38 -0.93
N GLY A 231 25.93 -9.05 -1.06
CA GLY A 231 26.50 -8.30 -2.17
C GLY A 231 25.73 -8.41 -3.49
N LYS A 232 24.50 -8.93 -3.46
CA LYS A 232 23.64 -9.07 -4.64
C LYS A 232 22.38 -8.24 -4.51
N SER A 233 21.94 -7.65 -5.62
CA SER A 233 20.67 -6.94 -5.68
C SER A 233 19.46 -7.89 -5.66
N LEU A 234 18.23 -7.34 -5.50
CA LEU A 234 17.02 -8.16 -5.65
C LEU A 234 16.86 -8.76 -7.05
N VAL A 235 17.49 -8.17 -8.06
CA VAL A 235 17.46 -8.71 -9.43
C VAL A 235 18.30 -9.97 -9.54
N GLU A 236 19.45 -9.99 -8.88
CA GLU A 236 20.39 -11.11 -8.91
C GLU A 236 20.02 -12.24 -7.94
N ASP A 237 19.48 -11.84 -6.77
CA ASP A 237 19.06 -12.76 -5.72
C ASP A 237 17.98 -12.07 -4.88
N GLY A 238 17.10 -12.77 -4.28
CA GLY A 238 16.06 -12.18 -3.41
C GLY A 238 15.57 -13.19 -2.38
N ALA A 239 16.30 -14.28 -2.23
CA ALA A 239 15.90 -15.36 -1.32
C ALA A 239 15.86 -14.87 0.13
N PHE A 240 16.90 -14.16 0.58
CA PHE A 240 16.93 -13.60 1.92
C PHE A 240 15.84 -12.54 2.14
N ALA A 241 15.57 -11.72 1.14
CA ALA A 241 14.50 -10.72 1.21
C ALA A 241 13.11 -11.38 1.39
N VAL A 242 12.84 -12.49 0.69
CA VAL A 242 11.60 -13.28 0.87
C VAL A 242 11.53 -13.86 2.28
N GLU A 243 12.59 -14.52 2.74
CA GLU A 243 12.68 -15.11 4.09
C GLU A 243 12.39 -14.07 5.19
N VAL A 244 12.96 -12.88 5.07
CA VAL A 244 12.73 -11.79 6.02
C VAL A 244 11.28 -11.34 6.02
N LEU A 245 10.63 -11.20 4.86
CA LEU A 245 9.22 -10.81 4.79
C LEU A 245 8.29 -11.92 5.32
N GLU A 246 8.61 -13.18 5.09
CA GLU A 246 7.89 -14.33 5.66
C GLU A 246 7.98 -14.31 7.18
N HIS A 247 9.18 -14.11 7.74
CA HIS A 247 9.40 -13.98 9.18
C HIS A 247 8.57 -12.82 9.78
N ILE A 248 8.60 -11.64 9.15
CA ILE A 248 7.81 -10.49 9.60
C ILE A 248 6.32 -10.82 9.56
N ASN A 249 5.81 -11.47 8.51
CA ASN A 249 4.40 -11.88 8.43
C ASN A 249 4.01 -12.86 9.53
N GLN A 250 4.89 -13.82 9.84
CA GLN A 250 4.66 -14.75 10.95
C GLN A 250 4.53 -14.00 12.27
N LYS A 251 5.48 -13.12 12.59
CA LYS A 251 5.45 -12.32 13.83
C LYS A 251 4.20 -11.43 13.92
N ILE A 252 3.83 -10.78 12.81
CA ILE A 252 2.61 -9.96 12.76
C ILE A 252 1.36 -10.81 12.99
N SER A 253 1.31 -12.04 12.48
CA SER A 253 0.19 -12.95 12.72
C SER A 253 0.09 -13.34 14.20
N GLU A 254 1.22 -13.62 14.85
CA GLU A 254 1.27 -13.87 16.30
C GLU A 254 0.72 -12.65 17.08
N TYR A 255 1.19 -11.45 16.76
CA TYR A 255 0.74 -10.21 17.40
C TYR A 255 -0.76 -9.93 17.20
N LYS A 256 -1.32 -10.27 16.03
CA LYS A 256 -2.76 -10.12 15.77
C LYS A 256 -3.59 -10.98 16.73
N GLU A 257 -3.19 -12.23 16.92
CA GLU A 257 -3.90 -13.15 17.84
C GLU A 257 -3.76 -12.71 19.30
N GLU A 258 -2.57 -12.25 19.69
CA GLU A 258 -2.32 -11.83 21.08
C GLU A 258 -3.06 -10.54 21.45
N ASP A 259 -3.06 -9.54 20.55
CA ASP A 259 -3.58 -8.20 20.84
C ASP A 259 -5.05 -8.03 20.44
N GLY A 260 -5.58 -8.87 19.55
CA GLY A 260 -6.89 -8.69 18.94
C GLY A 260 -6.97 -7.45 18.04
N ASN A 261 -5.82 -6.94 17.57
CA ASN A 261 -5.70 -5.79 16.67
C ASN A 261 -5.38 -6.25 15.24
N LEU A 262 -5.78 -5.45 14.26
CA LEU A 262 -5.47 -5.74 12.86
C LEU A 262 -4.12 -5.12 12.48
N TYR A 263 -3.18 -5.98 12.16
CA TYR A 263 -1.84 -5.60 11.70
C TYR A 263 -1.58 -6.12 10.29
N ALA A 264 -0.72 -5.43 9.53
CA ALA A 264 -0.32 -5.89 8.21
C ALA A 264 1.02 -5.28 7.79
N ILE A 265 1.75 -5.97 6.90
CA ILE A 265 2.96 -5.42 6.27
C ILE A 265 2.58 -4.40 5.20
N TYR A 266 3.23 -3.25 5.26
CA TYR A 266 3.02 -2.15 4.33
C TYR A 266 4.29 -1.85 3.55
N GLY A 267 4.20 -1.97 2.23
CA GLY A 267 5.25 -1.52 1.33
C GLY A 267 5.33 0.02 1.32
N THR A 268 6.07 0.59 2.25
CA THR A 268 6.10 2.04 2.50
C THR A 268 6.56 2.82 1.26
N PRO A 269 5.82 3.85 0.81
CA PRO A 269 6.27 4.74 -0.28
C PRO A 269 7.56 5.48 0.06
N ALA A 270 7.74 5.78 1.34
CA ALA A 270 8.92 6.39 1.96
C ALA A 270 9.31 7.77 1.41
N GLU A 271 9.09 8.07 0.16
CA GLU A 271 9.34 9.40 -0.45
C GLU A 271 10.65 10.07 0.07
N ASN A 272 10.56 11.21 0.75
CA ASN A 272 11.71 11.89 1.34
C ASN A 272 12.45 11.07 2.42
N LEU A 273 11.79 10.06 3.01
CA LEU A 273 12.38 9.20 4.02
C LEU A 273 13.53 8.37 3.44
N CYS A 274 13.48 7.95 2.18
CA CYS A 274 14.54 7.19 1.54
C CYS A 274 15.88 7.94 1.53
N GLY A 275 15.88 9.23 1.22
CA GLY A 275 17.09 10.07 1.28
C GLY A 275 17.58 10.33 2.71
N LEU A 276 16.65 10.48 3.66
CA LEU A 276 17.00 10.62 5.08
C LEU A 276 17.64 9.33 5.62
N GLN A 277 17.11 8.18 5.24
CA GLN A 277 17.60 6.87 5.68
C GLN A 277 19.04 6.60 5.22
N VAL A 278 19.38 6.95 3.98
CA VAL A 278 20.78 6.88 3.49
C VAL A 278 21.70 7.74 4.34
N LYS A 279 21.30 8.99 4.62
CA LYS A 279 22.12 9.90 5.44
C LYS A 279 22.32 9.35 6.86
N GLN A 280 21.27 8.81 7.47
CA GLN A 280 21.34 8.19 8.79
C GLN A 280 22.23 6.95 8.80
N PHE A 281 22.13 6.10 7.76
CA PHE A 281 22.96 4.92 7.62
C PHE A 281 24.44 5.30 7.50
N ARG A 282 24.78 6.23 6.60
CA ARG A 282 26.16 6.73 6.42
C ARG A 282 26.76 7.27 7.71
N LYS A 283 25.99 8.04 8.46
CA LYS A 283 26.45 8.60 9.75
C LYS A 283 26.83 7.53 10.75
N LYS A 284 26.18 6.38 10.72
CA LYS A 284 26.32 5.32 11.75
C LYS A 284 27.23 4.18 11.33
N TYR A 285 27.23 3.86 10.05
CA TYR A 285 27.92 2.67 9.50
C TYR A 285 28.84 2.96 8.31
N GLY A 286 28.92 4.22 7.88
CA GLY A 286 29.75 4.61 6.74
C GLY A 286 29.08 4.39 5.38
N ILE A 287 29.90 4.54 4.34
CA ILE A 287 29.48 4.31 2.95
C ILE A 287 29.78 2.85 2.61
N ILE A 288 28.76 2.13 2.16
CA ILE A 288 28.83 0.75 1.69
C ILE A 288 28.27 0.72 0.27
N GLU A 289 29.04 0.18 -0.66
CA GLU A 289 28.66 0.01 -2.06
C GLU A 289 27.35 -0.78 -2.19
N GLY A 290 26.45 -0.34 -3.06
CA GLY A 290 25.12 -0.92 -3.26
C GLY A 290 24.10 -0.62 -2.17
N VAL A 291 24.55 -0.14 -1.00
CA VAL A 291 23.67 0.08 0.18
C VAL A 291 23.50 1.54 0.50
N SER A 292 24.61 2.28 0.64
CA SER A 292 24.57 3.66 1.10
C SER A 292 25.44 4.63 0.29
N ASP A 293 25.99 4.20 -0.82
CA ASP A 293 26.75 5.03 -1.78
C ASP A 293 25.85 5.86 -2.70
N ARG A 294 24.54 5.64 -2.64
CA ARG A 294 23.49 6.26 -3.48
C ARG A 294 22.82 7.42 -2.75
N GLU A 295 22.12 8.30 -3.44
CA GLU A 295 21.43 9.45 -2.85
C GLU A 295 20.23 9.06 -1.97
N TYR A 296 19.59 7.93 -2.27
CA TYR A 296 18.45 7.38 -1.56
C TYR A 296 18.44 5.85 -1.64
N VAL A 297 17.80 5.19 -0.68
CA VAL A 297 17.52 3.77 -0.69
C VAL A 297 16.22 3.49 -1.45
N SER A 298 16.03 2.24 -1.88
CA SER A 298 14.78 1.80 -2.51
C SER A 298 13.63 1.85 -1.51
N ASN A 299 12.45 2.24 -1.96
CA ASN A 299 11.26 2.14 -1.12
C ASN A 299 10.64 0.74 -1.20
N SER A 300 9.89 0.35 -0.17
CA SER A 300 9.14 -0.89 -0.18
C SER A 300 10.03 -2.11 -0.53
N PHE A 301 9.56 -2.94 -1.45
CA PHE A 301 10.24 -4.13 -1.99
C PHE A 301 10.82 -3.92 -3.39
N HIS A 302 10.92 -2.67 -3.85
CA HIS A 302 11.38 -2.40 -5.20
C HIS A 302 12.89 -2.63 -5.35
N CYS A 303 13.28 -3.18 -6.50
CA CYS A 303 14.67 -3.14 -6.92
C CYS A 303 15.12 -1.68 -7.13
N HIS A 304 16.41 -1.44 -7.11
CA HIS A 304 16.92 -0.08 -7.30
C HIS A 304 16.65 0.43 -8.72
N VAL A 305 16.43 1.73 -8.85
CA VAL A 305 16.06 2.38 -10.13
C VAL A 305 17.15 2.34 -11.20
N THR A 306 18.37 2.01 -10.84
CA THR A 306 19.52 1.86 -11.76
C THR A 306 19.64 0.45 -12.35
N GLU A 307 18.82 -0.50 -11.93
CA GLU A 307 18.83 -1.84 -12.49
C GLU A 307 18.45 -1.83 -13.98
N ASP A 308 19.23 -2.51 -14.79
CA ASP A 308 19.00 -2.64 -16.24
C ASP A 308 18.07 -3.82 -16.53
N ILE A 309 16.78 -3.60 -16.26
CA ILE A 309 15.72 -4.59 -16.49
C ILE A 309 14.52 -3.96 -17.20
N THR A 310 13.85 -4.76 -18.02
CA THR A 310 12.63 -4.32 -18.70
C THR A 310 11.47 -4.19 -17.70
N PRO A 311 10.43 -3.37 -18.03
CA PRO A 311 9.22 -3.26 -17.21
C PRO A 311 8.57 -4.60 -16.89
N ILE A 312 8.52 -5.53 -17.83
CA ILE A 312 7.93 -6.88 -17.63
C ILE A 312 8.80 -7.70 -16.67
N GLN A 313 10.11 -7.75 -16.90
CA GLN A 313 11.04 -8.44 -15.99
C GLN A 313 10.95 -7.90 -14.55
N LYS A 314 10.79 -6.57 -14.40
CA LYS A 314 10.59 -5.96 -13.08
C LYS A 314 9.33 -6.45 -12.41
N GLN A 315 8.22 -6.54 -13.13
CA GLN A 315 6.97 -7.06 -12.58
C GLN A 315 7.09 -8.54 -12.19
N ASP A 316 7.68 -9.36 -13.04
CA ASP A 316 7.90 -10.79 -12.77
C ASP A 316 8.78 -11.00 -11.54
N LEU A 317 9.83 -10.19 -11.41
CA LEU A 317 10.73 -10.23 -10.29
C LEU A 317 10.06 -9.86 -8.96
N GLU A 318 9.34 -8.74 -8.96
CA GLU A 318 8.77 -8.15 -7.74
C GLU A 318 7.45 -8.82 -7.31
N ASN A 319 6.80 -9.61 -8.19
CA ASN A 319 5.53 -10.26 -7.87
C ASN A 319 5.65 -11.23 -6.68
N ARG A 320 6.83 -11.81 -6.44
CA ARG A 320 7.11 -12.70 -5.29
C ARG A 320 6.93 -12.02 -3.93
N PHE A 321 6.97 -10.68 -3.89
CA PHE A 321 6.77 -9.90 -2.68
C PHE A 321 5.33 -9.41 -2.49
N TRP A 322 4.47 -9.59 -3.50
CA TRP A 322 3.12 -9.00 -3.48
C TRP A 322 2.23 -9.59 -2.40
N ASP A 323 2.22 -10.90 -2.27
CA ASP A 323 1.40 -11.56 -1.25
C ASP A 323 1.99 -11.39 0.16
N LEU A 324 3.29 -11.11 0.25
CA LEU A 324 3.98 -10.81 1.50
C LEU A 324 3.76 -9.37 1.99
N SER A 325 3.23 -8.47 1.13
CA SER A 325 2.93 -7.06 1.45
C SER A 325 1.42 -6.83 1.52
N ASN A 326 0.74 -7.55 2.40
CA ASN A 326 -0.73 -7.61 2.50
C ASN A 326 -1.40 -6.36 3.09
N GLY A 327 -0.65 -5.49 3.76
CA GLY A 327 -1.11 -4.20 4.28
C GLY A 327 -1.05 -3.05 3.28
N GLY A 328 -0.64 -3.35 2.06
CA GLY A 328 -0.62 -2.38 0.97
C GLY A 328 0.68 -2.35 0.19
N LYS A 329 0.53 -2.14 -1.09
CA LYS A 329 1.62 -2.09 -2.08
C LYS A 329 1.21 -1.33 -3.32
N ILE A 330 2.19 -0.91 -4.09
CA ILE A 330 2.02 -0.42 -5.45
C ILE A 330 3.19 -0.90 -6.30
N GLN A 331 2.92 -1.25 -7.55
CA GLN A 331 3.95 -1.58 -8.54
C GLN A 331 4.20 -0.36 -9.40
N TYR A 332 5.45 0.10 -9.45
CA TYR A 332 5.89 1.13 -10.37
C TYR A 332 6.56 0.52 -11.58
N VAL A 333 6.02 0.84 -12.75
CA VAL A 333 6.59 0.42 -14.03
C VAL A 333 6.72 1.66 -14.90
N LYS A 334 7.90 1.88 -15.47
CA LYS A 334 8.17 2.99 -16.39
C LYS A 334 8.43 2.42 -17.77
N TYR A 335 7.59 2.80 -18.72
CA TYR A 335 7.84 2.54 -20.12
C TYR A 335 8.57 3.73 -20.75
N PRO A 336 9.57 3.51 -21.62
CA PRO A 336 10.15 4.58 -22.42
C PRO A 336 9.08 5.32 -23.25
N ILE A 337 9.28 6.62 -23.49
CA ILE A 337 8.31 7.46 -24.23
C ILE A 337 7.95 6.89 -25.60
N SER A 338 8.88 6.18 -26.25
CA SER A 338 8.64 5.50 -27.51
C SER A 338 7.56 4.42 -27.47
N TYR A 339 7.36 3.77 -26.33
CA TYR A 339 6.30 2.76 -26.15
C TYR A 339 4.93 3.38 -25.76
N ASN A 340 4.90 4.63 -25.33
CA ASN A 340 3.65 5.30 -24.94
C ASN A 340 2.80 5.74 -26.14
N ARG A 341 3.21 5.46 -27.37
CA ARG A 341 2.50 5.84 -28.60
C ARG A 341 1.90 4.64 -29.35
N GLU A 342 2.26 3.44 -28.95
CA GLU A 342 1.72 2.18 -29.45
C GLU A 342 0.72 1.57 -28.48
#